data_cf941f4354a2a2cec3a0a0de03b35b0c
#
_entry.id   cf941f4354a2a2cec3a0a0de03b35b0c
#
_cell.length_a   1.000
_cell.length_b   1.000
_cell.length_c   1.000
_cell.angle_alpha   90.00
_cell.angle_beta   90.00
_cell.angle_gamma   90.00
#
_symmetry.space_group_name_H-M   'P 1'
#
loop_
_entity.id
_entity.type
_entity.pdbx_description
1 polymer ?
#
loop_
_entity_poly.entity_id
_entity_poly.type
_entity_poly.pdbx_seq_one_letter_code
_entity_poly.pdbx_strand_id
1 'polypeptide(L)'
;MVYISHPTEYGTLYTKQELADISSVCREYEIPLFLDGARLGYGLVAETDVTLKDIANYTDVFYIGGTKAGALCGEAVVFTGDSMPKHFLTRVKQHGALLAKGRLTGVQFDALFTDDLYLEIGKNAIETAAVLKEGLKEKGYTFYIDSPTNQQFVVLENRKMEELKKDVQFSFWEKADDTHTIVRFATSWATRMEDVEKLLSLL
;
A
#
# COMPACT_ATOMS: atom_id res chain seq x y z
N MET A 1 -16.84 -7.70 12.22
CA MET A 1 -15.71 -6.79 11.93
C MET A 1 -15.84 -6.27 10.52
N VAL A 2 -15.72 -4.96 10.33
CA VAL A 2 -15.50 -4.35 9.01
C VAL A 2 -14.01 -4.33 8.74
N TYR A 3 -13.62 -4.68 7.52
CA TYR A 3 -12.22 -4.70 7.08
C TYR A 3 -12.08 -3.83 5.84
N ILE A 4 -11.16 -2.87 5.88
CA ILE A 4 -10.84 -1.99 4.76
C ILE A 4 -9.32 -1.98 4.52
N SER A 5 -8.90 -1.74 3.28
CA SER A 5 -7.47 -1.54 2.93
C SER A 5 -7.21 -0.07 2.64
N HIS A 6 -6.11 0.49 3.19
CA HIS A 6 -5.69 1.86 2.89
C HIS A 6 -4.16 1.94 2.73
N PRO A 7 -3.65 2.23 1.53
CA PRO A 7 -4.35 2.31 0.22
C PRO A 7 -5.11 1.03 -0.14
N THR A 8 -6.15 1.17 -0.97
CA THR A 8 -6.87 0.01 -1.49
C THR A 8 -6.00 -0.83 -2.44
N GLU A 9 -6.48 -2.01 -2.83
CA GLU A 9 -5.78 -2.88 -3.79
C GLU A 9 -5.58 -2.19 -5.16
N TYR A 10 -6.46 -1.27 -5.51
CA TYR A 10 -6.39 -0.45 -6.74
C TYR A 10 -5.56 0.83 -6.56
N GLY A 11 -4.93 1.01 -5.39
CA GLY A 11 -4.11 2.18 -5.11
C GLY A 11 -4.91 3.46 -4.88
N THR A 12 -6.21 3.38 -4.64
CA THR A 12 -7.02 4.53 -4.22
C THR A 12 -6.90 4.78 -2.72
N LEU A 13 -7.22 5.99 -2.30
CA LEU A 13 -7.17 6.41 -0.92
C LEU A 13 -8.56 6.80 -0.44
N TYR A 14 -8.87 6.46 0.81
CA TYR A 14 -10.00 7.08 1.49
C TYR A 14 -9.62 8.50 1.89
N THR A 15 -10.57 9.41 1.79
CA THR A 15 -10.47 10.73 2.43
C THR A 15 -10.67 10.61 3.94
N LYS A 16 -10.24 11.61 4.67
CA LYS A 16 -10.47 11.69 6.12
C LYS A 16 -11.96 11.63 6.46
N GLN A 17 -12.82 12.26 5.65
CA GLN A 17 -14.26 12.25 5.85
C GLN A 17 -14.84 10.84 5.64
N GLU A 18 -14.44 10.13 4.59
CA GLU A 18 -14.89 8.75 4.34
C GLU A 18 -14.49 7.82 5.49
N LEU A 19 -13.26 7.95 6.01
CA LEU A 19 -12.84 7.17 7.18
C LEU A 19 -13.67 7.51 8.42
N ALA A 20 -13.99 8.78 8.64
CA ALA A 20 -14.83 9.21 9.74
C ALA A 20 -16.27 8.66 9.62
N ASP A 21 -16.84 8.66 8.42
CA ASP A 21 -18.19 8.16 8.15
C ASP A 21 -18.26 6.64 8.37
N ILE A 22 -17.28 5.88 7.84
CA ILE A 22 -17.17 4.43 8.07
C ILE A 22 -17.05 4.14 9.57
N SER A 23 -16.17 4.87 10.26
CA SER A 23 -15.97 4.73 11.70
C SER A 23 -17.25 5.02 12.49
N SER A 24 -18.00 6.07 12.11
CA SER A 24 -19.28 6.42 12.76
C SER A 24 -20.29 5.31 12.66
N VAL A 25 -20.48 4.73 11.47
CA VAL A 25 -21.38 3.60 11.25
C VAL A 25 -20.91 2.37 12.04
N CYS A 26 -19.62 2.06 12.01
CA CYS A 26 -19.07 0.94 12.78
C CYS A 26 -19.34 1.08 14.28
N ARG A 27 -19.18 2.29 14.83
CA ARG A 27 -19.45 2.56 16.26
C ARG A 27 -20.93 2.48 16.60
N GLU A 28 -21.82 2.99 15.72
CA GLU A 28 -23.27 2.91 15.91
C GLU A 28 -23.74 1.45 16.05
N TYR A 29 -23.14 0.54 15.27
CA TYR A 29 -23.50 -0.88 15.29
C TYR A 29 -22.58 -1.74 16.16
N GLU A 30 -21.69 -1.14 16.93
CA GLU A 30 -20.71 -1.84 17.78
C GLU A 30 -19.88 -2.89 17.00
N ILE A 31 -19.53 -2.59 15.76
CA ILE A 31 -18.73 -3.45 14.88
C ILE A 31 -17.28 -2.94 14.84
N PRO A 32 -16.29 -3.74 15.24
CA PRO A 32 -14.88 -3.32 15.13
C PRO A 32 -14.47 -3.02 13.69
N LEU A 33 -13.75 -1.91 13.51
CA LEU A 33 -13.17 -1.51 12.23
C LEU A 33 -11.67 -1.85 12.20
N PHE A 34 -11.27 -2.69 11.24
CA PHE A 34 -9.88 -3.06 10.98
C PHE A 34 -9.40 -2.44 9.68
N LEU A 35 -8.25 -1.77 9.72
CA LEU A 35 -7.62 -1.20 8.52
C LEU A 35 -6.32 -1.96 8.18
N ASP A 36 -6.32 -2.52 6.98
CA ASP A 36 -5.14 -3.11 6.35
C ASP A 36 -4.25 -2.01 5.78
N GLY A 37 -3.09 -1.82 6.40
CA GLY A 37 -2.09 -0.84 6.02
C GLY A 37 -0.86 -1.45 5.32
N ALA A 38 -1.01 -2.51 4.52
CA ALA A 38 0.11 -3.19 3.84
C ALA A 38 1.00 -2.26 3.01
N ARG A 39 0.46 -1.15 2.53
CA ARG A 39 1.17 -0.09 1.80
C ARG A 39 0.99 1.28 2.44
N LEU A 40 0.77 1.30 3.74
CA LEU A 40 0.40 2.51 4.47
C LEU A 40 1.43 3.64 4.29
N GLY A 41 2.73 3.32 4.33
CA GLY A 41 3.79 4.30 4.14
C GLY A 41 3.69 5.06 2.81
N TYR A 42 3.23 4.39 1.76
CA TYR A 42 3.00 5.03 0.45
C TYR A 42 1.74 5.88 0.45
N GLY A 43 0.67 5.40 1.09
CA GLY A 43 -0.57 6.16 1.23
C GLY A 43 -0.41 7.46 2.01
N LEU A 44 0.38 7.43 3.09
CA LEU A 44 0.60 8.60 3.96
C LEU A 44 1.43 9.71 3.32
N VAL A 45 2.20 9.42 2.27
CA VAL A 45 3.04 10.41 1.56
C VAL A 45 2.53 10.72 0.15
N ALA A 46 1.46 10.07 -0.27
CA ALA A 46 0.72 10.43 -1.47
C ALA A 46 -0.11 11.71 -1.24
N GLU A 47 -0.79 12.19 -2.27
CA GLU A 47 -1.74 13.29 -2.11
C GLU A 47 -2.95 12.83 -1.28
N THR A 48 -2.94 13.14 0.01
CA THR A 48 -3.94 12.70 0.99
C THR A 48 -4.15 13.73 2.09
N ASP A 49 -5.35 13.75 2.67
CA ASP A 49 -5.71 14.50 3.88
C ASP A 49 -5.67 13.64 5.15
N VAL A 50 -5.25 12.38 5.03
CA VAL A 50 -5.22 11.39 6.12
C VAL A 50 -3.83 11.27 6.72
N THR A 51 -3.74 11.36 8.03
CA THR A 51 -2.53 11.13 8.81
C THR A 51 -2.60 9.79 9.57
N LEU A 52 -1.45 9.28 10.02
CA LEU A 52 -1.40 8.11 10.90
C LEU A 52 -2.24 8.30 12.18
N LYS A 53 -2.30 9.54 12.70
CA LYS A 53 -3.13 9.89 13.85
C LYS A 53 -4.63 9.80 13.53
N ASP A 54 -5.04 10.19 12.34
CA ASP A 54 -6.43 10.06 11.90
C ASP A 54 -6.82 8.58 11.80
N ILE A 55 -5.96 7.74 11.23
CA ILE A 55 -6.19 6.29 11.19
C ILE A 55 -6.38 5.72 12.60
N ALA A 56 -5.50 6.09 13.53
CA ALA A 56 -5.62 5.65 14.92
C ALA A 56 -6.90 6.15 15.63
N ASN A 57 -7.43 7.31 15.23
CA ASN A 57 -8.66 7.86 15.77
C ASN A 57 -9.92 7.19 15.23
N TYR A 58 -9.88 6.69 13.98
CA TYR A 58 -11.06 6.17 13.30
C TYR A 58 -11.15 4.65 13.30
N THR A 59 -10.08 3.93 13.62
CA THR A 59 -10.06 2.46 13.60
C THR A 59 -9.86 1.88 14.99
N ASP A 60 -10.32 0.65 15.21
CA ASP A 60 -10.07 -0.10 16.44
C ASP A 60 -8.74 -0.85 16.34
N VAL A 61 -8.40 -1.33 15.15
CA VAL A 61 -7.15 -2.03 14.87
C VAL A 61 -6.68 -1.64 13.48
N PHE A 62 -5.40 -1.42 13.34
CA PHE A 62 -4.77 -1.32 12.02
C PHE A 62 -3.38 -1.95 12.05
N TYR A 63 -2.85 -2.28 10.90
CA TYR A 63 -1.44 -2.61 10.85
C TYR A 63 -0.67 -1.70 9.90
N ILE A 64 0.59 -1.50 10.27
CA ILE A 64 1.55 -0.70 9.52
C ILE A 64 2.41 -1.67 8.72
N GLY A 65 2.32 -1.60 7.40
CA GLY A 65 3.07 -2.44 6.49
C GLY A 65 4.57 -2.20 6.58
N GLY A 66 5.34 -3.25 6.85
CA GLY A 66 6.79 -3.19 6.90
C GLY A 66 7.44 -3.77 5.65
N THR A 67 7.02 -4.95 5.22
CA THR A 67 7.70 -5.72 4.14
C THR A 67 7.70 -5.03 2.78
N LYS A 68 6.71 -4.20 2.47
CA LYS A 68 6.67 -3.40 1.24
C LYS A 68 7.37 -2.04 1.39
N ALA A 69 7.69 -1.64 2.62
CA ALA A 69 8.22 -0.32 2.97
C ALA A 69 9.59 -0.41 3.69
N GLY A 70 10.45 -1.30 3.24
CA GLY A 70 11.86 -1.37 3.67
C GLY A 70 12.20 -2.37 4.77
N ALA A 71 11.22 -2.94 5.49
CA ALA A 71 11.51 -4.02 6.45
C ALA A 71 11.82 -5.34 5.73
N LEU A 72 12.71 -6.14 6.31
CA LEU A 72 13.01 -7.49 5.84
C LEU A 72 11.84 -8.44 6.06
N CYS A 73 11.10 -8.27 7.15
CA CYS A 73 9.94 -9.07 7.49
C CYS A 73 9.07 -8.36 8.55
N GLY A 74 7.81 -8.79 8.64
CA GLY A 74 6.89 -8.37 9.69
C GLY A 74 6.10 -7.12 9.39
N GLU A 75 5.05 -6.99 10.16
CA GLU A 75 4.10 -5.88 10.16
C GLU A 75 3.86 -5.44 11.61
N ALA A 76 3.61 -4.18 11.86
CA ALA A 76 3.27 -3.70 13.20
C ALA A 76 1.76 -3.57 13.36
N VAL A 77 1.17 -4.39 14.22
CA VAL A 77 -0.26 -4.32 14.53
C VAL A 77 -0.48 -3.35 15.67
N VAL A 78 -1.36 -2.38 15.47
CA VAL A 78 -1.71 -1.35 16.43
C VAL A 78 -3.16 -1.54 16.88
N PHE A 79 -3.36 -1.70 18.17
CA PHE A 79 -4.68 -1.67 18.81
C PHE A 79 -4.90 -0.29 19.41
N THR A 80 -6.03 0.33 19.12
CA THR A 80 -6.37 1.67 19.61
C THR A 80 -7.31 1.59 20.81
N GLY A 81 -7.20 2.50 21.74
CA GLY A 81 -8.01 2.46 22.96
C GLY A 81 -7.94 1.12 23.68
N ASP A 82 -9.09 0.58 24.02
CA ASP A 82 -9.24 -0.71 24.72
C ASP A 82 -9.58 -1.88 23.76
N SER A 83 -9.26 -1.75 22.47
CA SER A 83 -9.65 -2.72 21.44
C SER A 83 -8.85 -4.03 21.47
N MET A 84 -7.74 -4.10 22.21
CA MET A 84 -6.94 -5.32 22.31
C MET A 84 -7.75 -6.48 22.91
N PRO A 85 -7.86 -7.63 22.21
CA PRO A 85 -8.59 -8.78 22.72
C PRO A 85 -8.01 -9.29 24.05
N LYS A 86 -8.89 -9.70 24.96
CA LYS A 86 -8.46 -10.37 26.21
C LYS A 86 -7.57 -11.57 25.87
N HIS A 87 -6.52 -11.74 26.67
CA HIS A 87 -5.54 -12.82 26.51
C HIS A 87 -4.84 -12.85 25.14
N PHE A 88 -4.63 -11.67 24.53
CA PHE A 88 -4.04 -11.56 23.21
C PHE A 88 -2.71 -12.32 23.06
N LEU A 89 -1.75 -12.13 23.97
CA LEU A 89 -0.46 -12.85 23.94
C LEU A 89 -0.62 -14.38 24.03
N THR A 90 -1.58 -14.86 24.82
CA THR A 90 -1.88 -16.29 24.91
C THR A 90 -2.40 -16.81 23.57
N ARG A 91 -3.26 -16.04 22.90
CA ARG A 91 -3.76 -16.38 21.56
C ARG A 91 -2.64 -16.37 20.52
N VAL A 92 -1.78 -15.35 20.52
CA VAL A 92 -0.59 -15.28 19.65
C VAL A 92 0.29 -16.51 19.82
N LYS A 93 0.56 -16.92 21.06
CA LYS A 93 1.33 -18.11 21.39
C LYS A 93 0.65 -19.39 20.94
N GLN A 94 -0.66 -19.51 21.15
CA GLN A 94 -1.47 -20.67 20.76
C GLN A 94 -1.45 -20.88 19.23
N HIS A 95 -1.43 -19.80 18.45
CA HIS A 95 -1.33 -19.84 17.00
C HIS A 95 0.12 -19.95 16.47
N GLY A 96 1.10 -20.17 17.34
CA GLY A 96 2.51 -20.30 16.95
C GLY A 96 3.16 -18.98 16.49
N ALA A 97 2.50 -17.84 16.69
CA ALA A 97 2.96 -16.54 16.18
C ALA A 97 3.84 -15.75 17.18
N LEU A 98 4.07 -16.29 18.40
CA LEU A 98 4.98 -15.68 19.36
C LEU A 98 6.43 -16.08 19.05
N LEU A 99 7.14 -15.20 18.38
CA LEU A 99 8.52 -15.43 17.97
C LEU A 99 9.48 -15.38 19.16
N ALA A 100 10.36 -16.39 19.28
CA ALA A 100 11.41 -16.42 20.32
C ALA A 100 12.38 -15.23 20.19
N LYS A 101 12.57 -14.70 18.99
CA LYS A 101 13.43 -13.56 18.66
C LYS A 101 12.62 -12.39 18.03
N GLY A 102 11.41 -12.14 18.54
CA GLY A 102 10.53 -11.05 18.07
C GLY A 102 11.18 -9.66 18.07
N ARG A 103 12.23 -9.47 18.88
CA ARG A 103 13.07 -8.26 18.84
C ARG A 103 13.59 -7.93 17.44
N LEU A 104 13.85 -8.93 16.58
CA LEU A 104 14.31 -8.68 15.21
C LEU A 104 13.27 -7.91 14.38
N THR A 105 11.98 -8.17 14.59
CA THR A 105 10.90 -7.38 14.00
C THR A 105 10.83 -6.00 14.64
N GLY A 106 10.90 -5.92 15.96
CA GLY A 106 10.81 -4.66 16.70
C GLY A 106 11.89 -3.65 16.30
N VAL A 107 13.16 -4.06 16.17
CA VAL A 107 14.25 -3.14 15.80
C VAL A 107 14.13 -2.61 14.37
N GLN A 108 13.46 -3.33 13.46
CA GLN A 108 13.18 -2.83 12.11
C GLN A 108 12.19 -1.65 12.16
N PHE A 109 11.12 -1.78 12.96
CA PHE A 109 10.15 -0.70 13.14
C PHE A 109 10.73 0.45 13.93
N ASP A 110 11.58 0.20 14.93
CA ASP A 110 12.32 1.23 15.64
C ASP A 110 13.16 2.06 14.65
N ALA A 111 13.91 1.40 13.77
CA ALA A 111 14.68 2.08 12.73
C ALA A 111 13.79 2.84 11.73
N LEU A 112 12.70 2.23 11.26
CA LEU A 112 11.79 2.85 10.28
C LEU A 112 11.08 4.09 10.84
N PHE A 113 10.79 4.11 12.15
CA PHE A 113 10.13 5.25 12.79
C PHE A 113 11.10 6.22 13.46
N THR A 114 12.42 6.00 13.33
CA THR A 114 13.43 6.97 13.71
C THR A 114 13.62 7.99 12.60
N ASP A 115 13.62 9.28 12.96
CA ASP A 115 13.83 10.41 12.05
C ASP A 115 12.95 10.39 10.79
N ASP A 116 11.70 9.94 10.94
CA ASP A 116 10.69 9.86 9.87
C ASP A 116 11.08 8.99 8.66
N LEU A 117 12.05 8.09 8.80
CA LEU A 117 12.57 7.25 7.71
C LEU A 117 11.46 6.50 6.96
N TYR A 118 10.42 6.02 7.66
CA TYR A 118 9.28 5.33 7.05
C TYR A 118 8.55 6.18 5.99
N LEU A 119 8.41 7.47 6.27
CA LEU A 119 7.80 8.43 5.33
C LEU A 119 8.78 8.83 4.23
N GLU A 120 10.06 9.04 4.58
CA GLU A 120 11.09 9.41 3.59
C GLU A 120 11.26 8.35 2.50
N ILE A 121 11.36 7.08 2.88
CA ILE A 121 11.46 5.98 1.90
C ILE A 121 10.16 5.81 1.10
N GLY A 122 9.01 6.16 1.69
CA GLY A 122 7.72 6.17 1.00
C GLY A 122 7.67 7.18 -0.13
N LYS A 123 8.27 8.36 0.05
CA LYS A 123 8.31 9.44 -0.96
C LYS A 123 8.94 8.96 -2.27
N ASN A 124 10.05 8.22 -2.20
CA ASN A 124 10.69 7.69 -3.41
C ASN A 124 9.73 6.85 -4.27
N ALA A 125 8.88 6.04 -3.65
CA ALA A 125 7.91 5.23 -4.38
C ALA A 125 6.84 6.10 -5.07
N ILE A 126 6.41 7.19 -4.43
CA ILE A 126 5.39 8.11 -4.99
C ILE A 126 6.00 8.99 -6.08
N GLU A 127 7.19 9.53 -5.89
CA GLU A 127 7.88 10.36 -6.88
C GLU A 127 8.18 9.56 -8.16
N THR A 128 8.71 8.34 -8.02
CA THR A 128 8.96 7.46 -9.16
C THR A 128 7.67 7.02 -9.87
N ALA A 129 6.58 6.81 -9.11
CA ALA A 129 5.25 6.53 -9.69
C ALA A 129 4.69 7.72 -10.44
N ALA A 130 4.90 8.95 -9.94
CA ALA A 130 4.43 10.17 -10.60
C ALA A 130 5.11 10.36 -11.96
N VAL A 131 6.44 10.19 -12.02
CA VAL A 131 7.19 10.27 -13.30
C VAL A 131 6.73 9.18 -14.27
N LEU A 132 6.53 7.95 -13.80
CA LEU A 132 5.99 6.87 -14.62
C LEU A 132 4.60 7.22 -15.16
N LYS A 133 3.71 7.71 -14.30
CA LYS A 133 2.34 8.08 -14.67
C LYS A 133 2.30 9.18 -15.74
N GLU A 134 3.07 10.24 -15.55
CA GLU A 134 3.13 11.33 -16.54
C GLU A 134 3.72 10.86 -17.87
N GLY A 135 4.82 10.12 -17.86
CA GLY A 135 5.39 9.58 -19.10
C GLY A 135 4.45 8.63 -19.86
N LEU A 136 3.66 7.84 -19.12
CA LEU A 136 2.61 7.00 -19.72
C LEU A 136 1.48 7.83 -20.33
N LYS A 137 1.04 8.92 -19.68
CA LYS A 137 0.05 9.85 -20.22
C LYS A 137 0.54 10.54 -21.48
N GLU A 138 1.78 11.04 -21.49
CA GLU A 138 2.40 11.68 -22.66
C GLU A 138 2.47 10.74 -23.87
N LYS A 139 2.64 9.44 -23.62
CA LYS A 139 2.62 8.40 -24.66
C LYS A 139 1.23 7.93 -25.05
N GLY A 140 0.16 8.49 -24.46
CA GLY A 140 -1.22 8.20 -24.77
C GLY A 140 -1.78 6.90 -24.20
N TYR A 141 -1.14 6.33 -23.18
CA TYR A 141 -1.67 5.13 -22.53
C TYR A 141 -2.91 5.44 -21.69
N THR A 142 -3.88 4.53 -21.74
CA THR A 142 -5.11 4.60 -20.95
C THR A 142 -4.90 3.97 -19.59
N PHE A 143 -5.30 4.67 -18.53
CA PHE A 143 -5.32 4.13 -17.18
C PHE A 143 -6.68 3.49 -16.88
N TYR A 144 -6.66 2.33 -16.26
CA TYR A 144 -7.87 1.66 -15.77
C TYR A 144 -8.46 2.42 -14.58
N ILE A 145 -7.60 2.93 -13.71
CA ILE A 145 -7.97 3.76 -12.57
C ILE A 145 -6.89 4.83 -12.33
N ASP A 146 -7.32 6.00 -11.91
CA ASP A 146 -6.41 7.09 -11.57
C ASP A 146 -5.92 6.94 -10.12
N SER A 147 -4.84 6.19 -9.95
CA SER A 147 -4.22 5.97 -8.64
C SER A 147 -3.26 7.10 -8.27
N PRO A 148 -3.38 7.70 -7.07
CA PRO A 148 -2.40 8.66 -6.55
C PRO A 148 -1.20 7.97 -5.88
N THR A 149 -1.17 6.62 -5.82
CA THR A 149 -0.16 5.87 -5.07
C THR A 149 0.91 5.25 -5.97
N ASN A 150 1.71 4.40 -5.39
CA ASN A 150 2.80 3.69 -6.06
C ASN A 150 2.34 2.61 -7.05
N GLN A 151 1.05 2.36 -7.19
CA GLN A 151 0.49 1.35 -8.10
C GLN A 151 -0.20 2.04 -9.27
N GLN A 152 0.24 1.73 -10.50
CA GLN A 152 -0.33 2.30 -11.73
C GLN A 152 -0.93 1.19 -12.58
N PHE A 153 -2.22 1.29 -12.87
CA PHE A 153 -2.99 0.30 -13.63
C PHE A 153 -3.22 0.79 -15.05
N VAL A 154 -2.61 0.13 -16.00
CA VAL A 154 -2.52 0.58 -17.38
C VAL A 154 -3.12 -0.45 -18.32
N VAL A 155 -3.89 -0.01 -19.29
CA VAL A 155 -4.44 -0.86 -20.35
C VAL A 155 -3.40 -0.98 -21.46
N LEU A 156 -2.92 -2.18 -21.71
CA LEU A 156 -1.96 -2.50 -22.77
C LEU A 156 -2.58 -3.40 -23.83
N GLU A 157 -2.27 -3.15 -25.10
CA GLU A 157 -2.50 -4.14 -26.15
C GLU A 157 -1.76 -5.44 -25.83
N ASN A 158 -2.42 -6.59 -26.02
CA ASN A 158 -1.84 -7.91 -25.73
C ASN A 158 -0.50 -8.14 -26.43
N ARG A 159 -0.37 -7.65 -27.67
CA ARG A 159 0.89 -7.74 -28.43
C ARG A 159 2.01 -6.94 -27.76
N LYS A 160 1.74 -5.69 -27.38
CA LYS A 160 2.71 -4.83 -26.69
C LYS A 160 3.08 -5.40 -25.34
N MET A 161 2.11 -5.95 -24.60
CA MET A 161 2.34 -6.62 -23.33
C MET A 161 3.32 -7.80 -23.48
N GLU A 162 3.16 -8.66 -24.50
CA GLU A 162 4.05 -9.81 -24.75
C GLU A 162 5.47 -9.37 -25.18
N GLU A 163 5.58 -8.24 -25.89
CA GLU A 163 6.88 -7.65 -26.21
C GLU A 163 7.57 -7.14 -24.95
N LEU A 164 6.86 -6.39 -24.11
CA LEU A 164 7.39 -5.77 -22.89
C LEU A 164 7.84 -6.82 -21.85
N LYS A 165 7.18 -7.96 -21.74
CA LYS A 165 7.52 -9.06 -20.84
C LYS A 165 8.95 -9.61 -21.01
N LYS A 166 9.58 -9.35 -22.16
CA LYS A 166 10.95 -9.81 -22.43
C LYS A 166 11.99 -9.02 -21.63
N ASP A 167 11.66 -7.77 -21.31
CA ASP A 167 12.59 -6.81 -20.70
C ASP A 167 12.14 -6.35 -19.31
N VAL A 168 10.83 -6.44 -19.00
CA VAL A 168 10.23 -5.89 -17.79
C VAL A 168 9.29 -6.88 -17.12
N GLN A 169 9.37 -6.98 -15.82
CA GLN A 169 8.40 -7.70 -15.00
C GLN A 169 7.32 -6.75 -14.49
N PHE A 170 6.06 -7.13 -14.68
CA PHE A 170 4.89 -6.42 -14.18
C PHE A 170 3.79 -7.42 -13.81
N SER A 171 2.80 -6.97 -13.06
CA SER A 171 1.70 -7.85 -12.67
C SER A 171 0.61 -7.83 -13.74
N PHE A 172 0.17 -9.01 -14.19
CA PHE A 172 -1.13 -9.16 -14.81
C PHE A 172 -2.20 -8.81 -13.79
N TRP A 173 -3.20 -8.02 -14.21
CA TRP A 173 -4.32 -7.69 -13.34
C TRP A 173 -5.59 -8.40 -13.80
N GLU A 174 -6.14 -7.98 -14.92
CA GLU A 174 -7.31 -8.62 -15.52
C GLU A 174 -7.37 -8.33 -17.04
N LYS A 175 -8.21 -9.07 -17.75
CA LYS A 175 -8.51 -8.74 -19.16
C LYS A 175 -9.41 -7.51 -19.22
N ALA A 176 -9.03 -6.54 -20.06
CA ALA A 176 -9.90 -5.42 -20.39
C ALA A 176 -10.91 -5.82 -21.51
N ASP A 177 -10.41 -6.51 -22.55
CA ASP A 177 -11.17 -7.08 -23.66
C ASP A 177 -10.36 -8.21 -24.34
N ASP A 178 -10.76 -8.66 -25.52
CA ASP A 178 -10.07 -9.72 -26.26
C ASP A 178 -8.67 -9.32 -26.78
N THR A 179 -8.41 -8.01 -26.90
CA THR A 179 -7.17 -7.43 -27.46
C THR A 179 -6.33 -6.67 -26.43
N HIS A 180 -6.89 -6.37 -25.27
CA HIS A 180 -6.23 -5.57 -24.24
C HIS A 180 -6.26 -6.25 -22.87
N THR A 181 -5.21 -6.02 -22.12
CA THR A 181 -5.02 -6.48 -20.74
C THR A 181 -4.68 -5.31 -19.84
N ILE A 182 -5.28 -5.27 -18.65
CA ILE A 182 -4.87 -4.37 -17.58
C ILE A 182 -3.66 -4.96 -16.89
N VAL A 183 -2.59 -4.19 -16.84
CA VAL A 183 -1.37 -4.54 -16.12
C VAL A 183 -1.13 -3.55 -15.00
N ARG A 184 -0.45 -4.01 -13.94
CA ARG A 184 -0.05 -3.15 -12.85
C ARG A 184 1.46 -2.97 -12.84
N PHE A 185 1.91 -1.74 -12.96
CA PHE A 185 3.24 -1.30 -12.59
C PHE A 185 3.22 -0.83 -11.13
N ALA A 186 4.23 -1.24 -10.36
CA ALA A 186 4.33 -0.84 -8.97
C ALA A 186 5.76 -0.39 -8.67
N THR A 187 5.90 0.85 -8.23
CA THR A 187 7.14 1.37 -7.69
C THR A 187 7.28 1.05 -6.21
N SER A 188 8.46 1.20 -5.66
CA SER A 188 8.74 0.90 -4.26
C SER A 188 9.80 1.86 -3.70
N TRP A 189 10.05 1.72 -2.42
CA TRP A 189 11.13 2.44 -1.74
C TRP A 189 12.51 2.25 -2.39
N ALA A 190 12.73 1.15 -3.12
CA ALA A 190 13.99 0.80 -3.77
C ALA A 190 13.97 1.05 -5.30
N THR A 191 12.89 1.58 -5.87
CA THR A 191 12.80 1.88 -7.29
C THR A 191 13.77 3.02 -7.64
N ARG A 192 14.61 2.80 -8.65
CA ARG A 192 15.51 3.83 -9.16
C ARG A 192 14.83 4.59 -10.31
N MET A 193 15.07 5.88 -10.39
CA MET A 193 14.53 6.71 -11.47
C MET A 193 14.95 6.22 -12.85
N GLU A 194 16.22 5.78 -12.98
CA GLU A 194 16.76 5.19 -14.21
C GLU A 194 15.94 3.98 -14.72
N ASP A 195 15.41 3.16 -13.81
CA ASP A 195 14.58 2.01 -14.19
C ASP A 195 13.20 2.46 -14.71
N VAL A 196 12.66 3.56 -14.17
CA VAL A 196 11.42 4.18 -14.66
C VAL A 196 11.64 4.77 -16.07
N GLU A 197 12.72 5.54 -16.27
CA GLU A 197 13.07 6.11 -17.57
C GLU A 197 13.30 5.01 -18.61
N LYS A 198 13.97 3.93 -18.24
CA LYS A 198 14.16 2.76 -19.09
C LYS A 198 12.82 2.12 -19.47
N LEU A 199 11.92 1.89 -18.51
CA LEU A 199 10.59 1.37 -18.79
C LEU A 199 9.85 2.28 -19.78
N LEU A 200 9.86 3.59 -19.56
CA LEU A 200 9.23 4.56 -20.47
C LEU A 200 9.84 4.53 -21.87
N SER A 201 11.12 4.25 -22.01
CA SER A 201 11.77 4.12 -23.33
C SER A 201 11.36 2.86 -24.11
N LEU A 202 10.89 1.82 -23.41
CA LEU A 202 10.41 0.56 -24.00
C LEU A 202 8.92 0.62 -24.40
N LEU A 203 8.17 1.53 -23.80
CA LEU A 203 6.75 1.76 -24.05
C LEU A 203 6.54 2.79 -25.15
#